data_f56aab2ca7704da4ec1586690e279af0
#
_entry.id   f56aab2ca7704da4ec1586690e279af0
#
_cell.length_a   1.000
_cell.length_b   1.000
_cell.length_c   1.000
_cell.angle_alpha   90.00
_cell.angle_beta   90.00
_cell.angle_gamma   90.00
#
_symmetry.space_group_name_H-M   'P 1'
#
loop_
_entity.id
_entity.type
_entity.pdbx_description
1 polymer ?
#
loop_
_entity_poly.entity_id
_entity_poly.type
_entity_poly.pdbx_seq_one_letter_code
_entity_poly.pdbx_strand_id
1 'polypeptide(L)'
;MRFIFSFSFLLCITSALAVPPINPNIGHNHHHHRHGKKHETVAPTPARFVTSRRSSVELPLPNEKDAFTFIVYGDRTGGPDDGVSILADAVRDTNLLEPDLVMTVGDLINGYSNEEIWMTQMKEYKSIMSQLTCPWFPVAGNHDIYWRGEDKSKKPEGEMEAAYEMHFGPLWYAFEHKNSWFIILYSDEGDPQTGEKTFGKPAAQKMSPEQFSWLDQTLTKAKGAEHVFLFLHHPRWLGRGYGDDWDKVHRRLAASGNVSAVFAGHIHTMRYDGPKDGIEYVTLATTGGGQSSSIPQAGYLHHYDIVTVRKDRISLAAVPVGEVLDVREITGELVSQVNKVKRSPVKISPHLTLKNNEGGQHQLSITLNNPSDRPVATVISSSNPSLDFRWQPDHQHTTLKPGETKEFNFKLSWDDHLTKSNFSGPSFYIDSEYLAKGFAYEIPRRTISVPLDLELSSKTNLQNGAVRFNGSNTALFVPSNRFTLKEEFTLECRFKAETFAGRTGLVTKTENSGYGIFISDGRPVFSVNLDGEYLSATASSSLLKTDQWHTLAGI
;
A
#
# COMPACT_ATOMS: atom_id res chain seq x y z
N MET A 1 -18.58 32.67 16.51
CA MET A 1 -19.53 31.76 17.15
C MET A 1 -18.87 31.26 18.43
N ARG A 2 -19.42 31.51 19.59
CA ARG A 2 -18.79 31.12 20.85
C ARG A 2 -19.55 29.92 21.44
N PHE A 3 -18.84 28.79 21.63
CA PHE A 3 -19.38 27.54 22.20
C PHE A 3 -18.69 27.24 23.52
N ILE A 4 -19.43 26.67 24.45
CA ILE A 4 -18.92 26.20 25.73
C ILE A 4 -19.18 24.68 25.76
N PHE A 5 -18.13 23.87 25.88
CA PHE A 5 -18.21 22.41 25.96
C PHE A 5 -17.86 21.92 27.37
N SER A 6 -18.62 20.98 27.87
CA SER A 6 -18.26 20.17 29.02
C SER A 6 -18.06 18.74 28.55
N PHE A 7 -16.85 18.22 28.71
CA PHE A 7 -16.53 16.81 28.43
C PHE A 7 -16.64 16.02 29.74
N SER A 8 -17.64 15.16 29.83
CA SER A 8 -17.63 14.09 30.83
C SER A 8 -17.08 12.83 30.13
N PHE A 9 -15.79 12.61 30.27
CA PHE A 9 -15.18 11.32 29.88
C PHE A 9 -15.51 10.31 31.00
N LEU A 10 -16.46 9.43 30.75
CA LEU A 10 -16.57 8.19 31.51
C LEU A 10 -15.57 7.20 30.94
N LEU A 11 -14.34 7.24 31.45
CA LEU A 11 -13.32 6.28 31.13
C LEU A 11 -13.60 5.01 31.94
N CYS A 12 -14.31 4.04 31.35
CA CYS A 12 -14.27 2.67 31.87
C CYS A 12 -12.89 2.11 31.60
N ILE A 13 -11.95 2.29 32.51
CA ILE A 13 -10.70 1.56 32.56
C ILE A 13 -11.00 0.19 33.15
N THR A 14 -11.28 -0.79 32.34
CA THR A 14 -11.06 -2.19 32.71
C THR A 14 -9.64 -2.56 32.33
N SER A 15 -8.77 -2.52 33.31
CA SER A 15 -7.44 -3.09 33.23
C SER A 15 -7.55 -4.62 33.14
N ALA A 16 -7.20 -5.18 32.00
CA ALA A 16 -6.60 -6.51 31.93
C ALA A 16 -6.01 -6.66 30.52
N LEU A 17 -4.74 -6.39 30.39
CA LEU A 17 -3.94 -6.88 29.28
C LEU A 17 -3.70 -8.39 29.51
N ALA A 18 -4.70 -9.20 29.21
CA ALA A 18 -4.48 -10.57 28.81
C ALA A 18 -4.55 -10.58 27.29
N VAL A 19 -3.43 -10.87 26.63
CA VAL A 19 -3.45 -11.24 25.23
C VAL A 19 -4.38 -12.46 25.15
N PRO A 20 -5.54 -12.36 24.47
CA PRO A 20 -6.40 -13.53 24.33
C PRO A 20 -5.62 -14.59 23.56
N PRO A 21 -5.71 -15.87 23.95
CA PRO A 21 -5.15 -16.94 23.14
C PRO A 21 -5.74 -16.83 21.74
N ILE A 22 -4.90 -16.94 20.73
CA ILE A 22 -5.30 -16.98 19.32
C ILE A 22 -6.37 -18.07 19.21
N ASN A 23 -7.62 -17.67 19.04
CA ASN A 23 -8.70 -18.62 18.82
C ASN A 23 -8.56 -19.15 17.38
N PRO A 24 -8.24 -20.42 17.18
CA PRO A 24 -8.11 -20.98 15.84
C PRO A 24 -9.43 -21.05 15.07
N ASN A 25 -10.54 -20.61 15.67
CA ASN A 25 -11.90 -20.65 15.12
C ASN A 25 -12.52 -19.29 14.86
N ILE A 26 -11.74 -18.23 14.69
CA ILE A 26 -12.27 -17.03 14.05
C ILE A 26 -12.45 -17.39 12.58
N GLY A 27 -13.67 -17.85 12.26
CA GLY A 27 -14.10 -18.05 10.89
C GLY A 27 -14.14 -16.69 10.18
N HIS A 28 -13.05 -16.32 9.54
CA HIS A 28 -13.16 -15.46 8.39
C HIS A 28 -14.03 -16.24 7.40
N ASN A 29 -15.12 -15.66 6.94
CA ASN A 29 -15.84 -16.11 5.77
C ASN A 29 -14.89 -15.98 4.57
N HIS A 30 -13.90 -16.85 4.51
CA HIS A 30 -13.17 -17.09 3.30
C HIS A 30 -14.17 -17.72 2.34
N HIS A 31 -14.56 -16.99 1.31
CA HIS A 31 -15.06 -17.62 0.09
C HIS A 31 -14.16 -18.82 -0.13
N HIS A 32 -14.76 -19.97 -0.36
CA HIS A 32 -14.07 -21.25 -0.52
C HIS A 32 -12.96 -21.11 -1.57
N HIS A 33 -11.79 -20.62 -1.16
CA HIS A 33 -10.58 -20.96 -1.86
C HIS A 33 -10.53 -22.47 -1.83
N ARG A 34 -10.53 -23.10 -3.01
CA ARG A 34 -10.16 -24.50 -3.12
C ARG A 34 -8.95 -24.67 -2.23
N HIS A 35 -9.08 -25.37 -1.11
CA HIS A 35 -7.94 -25.71 -0.27
C HIS A 35 -6.91 -26.30 -1.21
N GLY A 36 -5.82 -25.57 -1.44
CA GLY A 36 -4.76 -26.04 -2.30
C GLY A 36 -4.43 -27.46 -1.87
N LYS A 37 -4.40 -28.38 -2.82
CA LYS A 37 -4.04 -29.76 -2.50
C LYS A 37 -2.75 -29.69 -1.68
N LYS A 38 -2.70 -30.37 -0.55
CA LYS A 38 -1.48 -30.45 0.25
C LYS A 38 -0.35 -30.88 -0.66
N HIS A 39 0.84 -30.31 -0.46
CA HIS A 39 2.02 -30.78 -1.17
C HIS A 39 2.13 -32.28 -1.05
N GLU A 40 2.35 -32.96 -2.17
CA GLU A 40 2.64 -34.38 -2.12
C GLU A 40 3.88 -34.60 -1.25
N THR A 41 3.74 -35.49 -0.30
CA THR A 41 4.85 -35.93 0.55
C THR A 41 5.09 -37.42 0.36
N VAL A 42 6.30 -37.83 0.54
CA VAL A 42 6.72 -39.23 0.46
C VAL A 42 7.30 -39.68 1.80
N ALA A 43 7.16 -40.96 2.11
CA ALA A 43 7.79 -41.50 3.29
C ALA A 43 9.31 -41.31 3.23
N PRO A 44 9.96 -40.97 4.33
CA PRO A 44 11.42 -40.87 4.39
C PRO A 44 12.05 -42.27 4.14
N THR A 45 13.11 -42.27 3.36
CA THR A 45 13.93 -43.45 3.10
C THR A 45 15.33 -43.23 3.63
N PRO A 46 16.07 -44.29 3.98
CA PRO A 46 17.45 -44.17 4.49
C PRO A 46 18.40 -43.42 3.56
N ALA A 47 18.10 -43.39 2.26
CA ALA A 47 18.90 -42.66 1.28
C ALA A 47 18.64 -41.13 1.30
N ARG A 48 17.45 -40.71 1.73
CA ARG A 48 17.04 -39.29 1.72
C ARG A 48 16.92 -38.68 3.11
N PHE A 49 16.66 -39.49 4.15
CA PHE A 49 16.52 -39.00 5.52
C PHE A 49 17.47 -39.76 6.43
N VAL A 50 18.48 -39.09 6.95
CA VAL A 50 19.54 -39.71 7.76
C VAL A 50 19.45 -39.19 9.18
N THR A 51 19.32 -40.13 10.13
CA THR A 51 19.40 -39.81 11.56
C THR A 51 19.94 -40.99 12.34
N SER A 52 20.69 -40.69 13.38
CA SER A 52 21.11 -41.69 14.39
C SER A 52 20.16 -41.71 15.59
N ARG A 53 19.11 -40.90 15.60
CA ARG A 53 18.19 -40.79 16.73
C ARG A 53 16.92 -41.60 16.47
N ARG A 54 16.32 -42.09 17.53
CA ARG A 54 15.00 -42.75 17.47
C ARG A 54 13.91 -41.67 17.66
N SER A 55 12.88 -41.71 16.84
CA SER A 55 11.70 -40.87 16.95
C SER A 55 10.45 -41.71 16.69
N SER A 56 9.39 -41.45 17.45
CA SER A 56 8.03 -41.95 17.15
C SER A 56 7.29 -41.12 16.09
N VAL A 57 7.86 -39.98 15.71
CA VAL A 57 7.32 -39.09 14.69
C VAL A 57 8.06 -39.32 13.39
N GLU A 58 7.32 -39.64 12.36
CA GLU A 58 7.82 -39.70 10.99
C GLU A 58 7.71 -38.33 10.35
N LEU A 59 8.82 -37.81 9.79
CA LEU A 59 8.89 -36.55 9.09
C LEU A 59 8.81 -36.81 7.58
N PRO A 60 7.62 -36.68 6.96
CA PRO A 60 7.46 -36.93 5.55
C PRO A 60 8.26 -35.94 4.72
N LEU A 61 8.92 -36.43 3.67
CA LEU A 61 9.72 -35.62 2.77
C LEU A 61 8.85 -35.04 1.65
N PRO A 62 9.19 -33.86 1.12
CA PRO A 62 8.53 -33.36 -0.07
C PRO A 62 8.82 -34.27 -1.27
N ASN A 63 7.83 -34.36 -2.16
CA ASN A 63 8.02 -35.03 -3.44
C ASN A 63 8.91 -34.15 -4.35
N GLU A 64 9.92 -34.73 -5.00
CA GLU A 64 10.89 -34.03 -5.85
C GLU A 64 10.38 -33.82 -7.29
N LYS A 65 9.08 -33.92 -7.54
CA LYS A 65 8.52 -33.68 -8.87
C LYS A 65 8.72 -32.24 -9.32
N ASP A 66 8.90 -32.07 -10.61
CA ASP A 66 9.15 -30.80 -11.26
C ASP A 66 8.14 -29.72 -10.84
N ALA A 67 8.69 -28.61 -10.38
CA ALA A 67 7.99 -27.37 -10.19
C ALA A 67 8.86 -26.26 -10.77
N PHE A 68 8.22 -25.21 -11.25
CA PHE A 68 8.94 -24.01 -11.66
C PHE A 68 8.20 -22.76 -11.20
N THR A 69 8.88 -21.64 -11.25
CA THR A 69 8.30 -20.34 -10.94
C THR A 69 8.49 -19.38 -12.10
N PHE A 70 7.50 -18.54 -12.31
CA PHE A 70 7.67 -17.36 -13.15
C PHE A 70 7.10 -16.13 -12.44
N ILE A 71 7.56 -14.96 -12.87
CA ILE A 71 7.13 -13.68 -12.34
C ILE A 71 6.35 -12.94 -13.41
N VAL A 72 5.36 -12.13 -13.00
CA VAL A 72 4.58 -11.27 -13.88
C VAL A 72 4.73 -9.83 -13.40
N TYR A 73 5.21 -8.94 -14.27
CA TYR A 73 5.32 -7.50 -14.02
C TYR A 73 4.09 -6.76 -14.51
N GLY A 74 3.62 -5.83 -13.69
CA GLY A 74 2.56 -4.88 -14.02
C GLY A 74 3.08 -3.70 -14.85
N ASP A 75 2.19 -2.72 -15.04
CA ASP A 75 2.40 -1.54 -15.86
C ASP A 75 3.51 -0.64 -15.32
N ARG A 76 4.34 -0.07 -16.24
CA ARG A 76 5.34 0.96 -15.90
C ARG A 76 4.84 2.37 -16.23
N THR A 77 3.78 2.50 -17.01
CA THR A 77 3.30 3.76 -17.57
C THR A 77 2.58 4.66 -16.56
N GLY A 78 2.48 5.96 -16.87
CA GLY A 78 1.70 6.95 -16.11
C GLY A 78 2.27 7.34 -14.74
N GLY A 79 3.41 6.78 -14.35
CA GLY A 79 4.12 7.13 -13.12
C GLY A 79 5.07 8.31 -13.32
N PRO A 80 5.67 8.79 -12.23
CA PRO A 80 6.72 9.79 -12.29
C PRO A 80 7.97 9.23 -13.00
N ASP A 81 8.87 10.09 -13.42
CA ASP A 81 10.08 9.70 -14.15
C ASP A 81 10.95 8.72 -13.33
N ASP A 82 10.95 8.85 -12.01
CA ASP A 82 11.67 7.96 -11.10
C ASP A 82 11.03 6.57 -10.92
N GLY A 83 9.85 6.32 -11.48
CA GLY A 83 9.23 4.98 -11.49
C GLY A 83 10.08 3.90 -12.16
N VAL A 84 11.08 4.27 -12.96
CA VAL A 84 12.11 3.33 -13.47
C VAL A 84 12.98 2.75 -12.35
N SER A 85 13.15 3.45 -11.24
CA SER A 85 13.85 2.92 -10.06
C SER A 85 13.08 1.79 -9.39
N ILE A 86 11.74 1.88 -9.36
CA ILE A 86 10.87 0.81 -8.86
C ILE A 86 10.96 -0.43 -9.77
N LEU A 87 11.01 -0.23 -11.09
CA LEU A 87 11.26 -1.34 -12.01
C LEU A 87 12.63 -1.98 -11.75
N ALA A 88 13.67 -1.18 -11.51
CA ALA A 88 15.02 -1.68 -11.20
C ALA A 88 15.04 -2.46 -9.87
N ASP A 89 14.28 -2.01 -8.86
CA ASP A 89 14.11 -2.74 -7.61
C ASP A 89 13.37 -4.06 -7.82
N ALA A 90 12.34 -4.09 -8.67
CA ALA A 90 11.66 -5.34 -9.04
C ALA A 90 12.60 -6.33 -9.74
N VAL A 91 13.50 -5.83 -10.61
CA VAL A 91 14.54 -6.66 -11.26
C VAL A 91 15.52 -7.21 -10.23
N ARG A 92 15.95 -6.41 -9.26
CA ARG A 92 16.80 -6.87 -8.14
C ARG A 92 16.11 -7.96 -7.34
N ASP A 93 14.87 -7.75 -6.93
CA ASP A 93 14.08 -8.72 -6.17
C ASP A 93 13.92 -10.02 -6.96
N THR A 94 13.62 -9.92 -8.26
CA THR A 94 13.48 -11.07 -9.17
C THR A 94 14.77 -11.88 -9.26
N ASN A 95 15.91 -11.21 -9.36
CA ASN A 95 17.21 -11.91 -9.42
C ASN A 95 17.55 -12.63 -8.10
N LEU A 96 17.02 -12.17 -6.96
CA LEU A 96 17.14 -12.88 -5.67
C LEU A 96 16.21 -14.10 -5.59
N LEU A 97 15.04 -14.03 -6.23
CA LEU A 97 14.05 -15.11 -6.27
C LEU A 97 14.37 -16.19 -7.29
N GLU A 98 15.22 -15.89 -8.29
CA GLU A 98 15.69 -16.81 -9.35
C GLU A 98 14.54 -17.58 -10.04
N PRO A 99 13.51 -16.90 -10.63
CA PRO A 99 12.48 -17.59 -11.40
C PRO A 99 13.02 -18.12 -12.73
N ASP A 100 12.27 -19.03 -13.35
CA ASP A 100 12.64 -19.52 -14.69
C ASP A 100 12.50 -18.45 -15.78
N LEU A 101 11.50 -17.55 -15.64
CA LEU A 101 11.24 -16.47 -16.60
C LEU A 101 10.39 -15.35 -15.97
N VAL A 102 10.36 -14.21 -16.65
CA VAL A 102 9.49 -13.07 -16.34
C VAL A 102 8.54 -12.82 -17.52
N MET A 103 7.26 -12.65 -17.23
CA MET A 103 6.24 -12.12 -18.14
C MET A 103 5.95 -10.67 -17.81
N THR A 104 5.47 -9.90 -18.75
CA THR A 104 4.87 -8.59 -18.50
C THR A 104 3.39 -8.60 -18.88
N VAL A 105 2.64 -7.53 -18.54
CA VAL A 105 1.25 -7.36 -18.98
C VAL A 105 1.04 -6.12 -19.85
N GLY A 106 2.12 -5.56 -20.39
CA GLY A 106 2.07 -4.39 -21.27
C GLY A 106 2.30 -3.07 -20.56
N ASP A 107 2.20 -1.99 -21.32
CA ASP A 107 2.48 -0.62 -20.88
C ASP A 107 3.88 -0.51 -20.24
N LEU A 108 4.87 -0.95 -21.01
CA LEU A 108 6.28 -1.06 -20.60
C LEU A 108 6.95 0.30 -20.43
N ILE A 109 6.42 1.33 -21.11
CA ILE A 109 6.95 2.70 -21.15
C ILE A 109 5.82 3.71 -20.97
N ASN A 110 6.15 4.97 -20.69
CA ASN A 110 5.16 6.04 -20.61
C ASN A 110 4.45 6.30 -21.95
N GLY A 111 5.14 6.11 -23.04
CA GLY A 111 4.57 6.20 -24.39
C GLY A 111 3.86 7.51 -24.72
N TYR A 112 2.88 7.48 -25.62
CA TYR A 112 2.08 8.61 -26.09
C TYR A 112 2.91 9.84 -26.48
N SER A 113 4.09 9.58 -27.05
CA SER A 113 5.09 10.57 -27.39
C SER A 113 5.54 10.39 -28.83
N ASN A 114 6.40 11.29 -29.32
CA ASN A 114 7.05 11.12 -30.60
C ASN A 114 8.07 9.98 -30.57
N GLU A 115 8.56 9.58 -31.75
CA GLU A 115 9.48 8.47 -31.92
C GLU A 115 10.79 8.62 -31.11
N GLU A 116 11.36 9.83 -31.05
CA GLU A 116 12.60 10.08 -30.31
C GLU A 116 12.47 9.80 -28.80
N ILE A 117 11.39 10.31 -28.21
CA ILE A 117 11.08 10.08 -26.81
C ILE A 117 10.75 8.61 -26.58
N TRP A 118 9.95 8.01 -27.45
CA TRP A 118 9.61 6.59 -27.40
C TRP A 118 10.87 5.72 -27.42
N MET A 119 11.80 5.99 -28.35
CA MET A 119 13.07 5.29 -28.46
C MET A 119 13.94 5.43 -27.21
N THR A 120 13.93 6.58 -26.59
CA THR A 120 14.66 6.84 -25.34
C THR A 120 14.09 6.00 -24.20
N GLN A 121 12.77 6.04 -24.00
CA GLN A 121 12.08 5.27 -22.96
C GLN A 121 12.23 3.76 -23.19
N MET A 122 12.12 3.29 -24.43
CA MET A 122 12.32 1.90 -24.79
C MET A 122 13.73 1.41 -24.44
N LYS A 123 14.76 2.20 -24.78
CA LYS A 123 16.15 1.85 -24.44
C LYS A 123 16.37 1.80 -22.94
N GLU A 124 15.81 2.75 -22.20
CA GLU A 124 15.88 2.80 -20.73
C GLU A 124 15.23 1.55 -20.12
N TYR A 125 13.99 1.25 -20.49
CA TYR A 125 13.28 0.06 -20.03
C TYR A 125 14.08 -1.22 -20.31
N LYS A 126 14.53 -1.41 -21.55
CA LYS A 126 15.33 -2.59 -21.95
C LYS A 126 16.68 -2.65 -21.21
N SER A 127 17.30 -1.53 -20.92
CA SER A 127 18.55 -1.48 -20.15
C SER A 127 18.34 -2.03 -18.73
N ILE A 128 17.22 -1.71 -18.11
CA ILE A 128 16.88 -2.24 -16.78
C ILE A 128 16.54 -3.72 -16.89
N MET A 129 15.64 -4.10 -17.79
CA MET A 129 15.22 -5.49 -17.97
C MET A 129 16.37 -6.43 -18.40
N SER A 130 17.40 -5.90 -19.08
CA SER A 130 18.58 -6.68 -19.44
C SER A 130 19.44 -7.11 -18.24
N GLN A 131 19.18 -6.58 -17.05
CA GLN A 131 19.85 -6.97 -15.80
C GLN A 131 19.21 -8.21 -15.16
N LEU A 132 18.06 -8.68 -15.67
CA LEU A 132 17.48 -9.95 -15.25
C LEU A 132 18.43 -11.11 -15.57
N THR A 133 18.56 -12.04 -14.64
CA THR A 133 19.33 -13.29 -14.82
C THR A 133 18.56 -14.38 -15.56
N CYS A 134 17.27 -14.20 -15.79
CA CYS A 134 16.39 -15.08 -16.55
C CYS A 134 15.79 -14.34 -17.77
N PRO A 135 15.27 -15.06 -18.77
CA PRO A 135 14.59 -14.45 -19.90
C PRO A 135 13.30 -13.74 -19.50
N TRP A 136 12.96 -12.67 -20.22
CA TRP A 136 11.69 -11.98 -20.06
C TRP A 136 10.95 -11.85 -21.39
N PHE A 137 9.63 -11.79 -21.33
CA PHE A 137 8.72 -11.85 -22.46
C PHE A 137 7.73 -10.66 -22.40
N PRO A 138 7.77 -9.75 -23.40
CA PRO A 138 6.93 -8.56 -23.43
C PRO A 138 5.50 -8.86 -23.87
N VAL A 139 4.55 -8.13 -23.32
CA VAL A 139 3.20 -7.96 -23.85
C VAL A 139 3.06 -6.52 -24.33
N ALA A 140 2.42 -6.29 -25.46
CA ALA A 140 2.17 -4.95 -25.95
C ALA A 140 0.96 -4.32 -25.26
N GLY A 141 1.16 -3.16 -24.63
CA GLY A 141 0.11 -2.29 -24.11
C GLY A 141 -0.18 -1.11 -25.05
N ASN A 142 -1.18 -0.32 -24.70
CA ASN A 142 -1.55 0.82 -25.54
C ASN A 142 -0.54 1.98 -25.49
N HIS A 143 0.26 2.08 -24.45
CA HIS A 143 1.34 3.07 -24.34
C HIS A 143 2.59 2.66 -25.12
N ASP A 144 2.74 1.38 -25.43
CA ASP A 144 3.92 0.86 -26.14
C ASP A 144 3.91 1.18 -27.64
N ILE A 145 2.78 1.63 -28.16
CA ILE A 145 2.61 2.05 -29.56
C ILE A 145 2.66 3.58 -29.63
N TYR A 146 3.74 4.15 -30.17
CA TYR A 146 4.04 5.60 -30.05
C TYR A 146 3.13 6.56 -30.82
N TRP A 147 2.32 6.06 -31.73
CA TRP A 147 1.49 6.84 -32.66
C TRP A 147 0.43 7.74 -32.02
N ARG A 148 0.08 7.55 -30.73
CA ARG A 148 -1.01 8.34 -30.10
C ARG A 148 -0.68 9.82 -29.88
N GLY A 149 0.60 10.19 -29.93
CA GLY A 149 1.05 11.59 -29.89
C GLY A 149 1.27 12.23 -31.25
N GLU A 150 1.10 11.49 -32.35
CA GLU A 150 1.43 11.93 -33.69
C GLU A 150 0.21 12.04 -34.64
N ASP A 151 0.37 12.79 -35.73
CA ASP A 151 -0.62 12.89 -36.78
C ASP A 151 -0.71 11.57 -37.57
N LYS A 152 -1.67 10.75 -37.21
CA LYS A 152 -1.93 9.44 -37.79
C LYS A 152 -2.11 9.47 -39.31
N SER A 153 -2.58 10.60 -39.87
CA SER A 153 -2.81 10.74 -41.30
C SER A 153 -1.54 10.64 -42.14
N LYS A 154 -0.37 10.74 -41.51
CA LYS A 154 0.94 10.73 -42.17
C LYS A 154 1.67 9.40 -42.07
N LYS A 155 1.14 8.41 -41.36
CA LYS A 155 1.79 7.12 -41.13
C LYS A 155 1.02 6.01 -41.86
N PRO A 156 1.71 5.09 -42.52
CA PRO A 156 1.09 3.89 -43.07
C PRO A 156 0.42 3.05 -41.98
N GLU A 157 -0.63 2.34 -42.35
CA GLU A 157 -1.30 1.39 -41.46
C GLU A 157 -0.29 0.34 -40.98
N GLY A 158 -0.28 0.07 -39.66
CA GLY A 158 0.60 -0.94 -39.04
C GLY A 158 2.05 -0.49 -38.84
N GLU A 159 2.46 0.72 -39.26
CA GLU A 159 3.88 1.14 -39.12
C GLU A 159 4.28 1.26 -37.64
N MET A 160 3.37 1.68 -36.76
CA MET A 160 3.63 1.86 -35.33
C MET A 160 3.75 0.51 -34.61
N GLU A 161 2.89 -0.41 -34.96
CA GLU A 161 2.93 -1.78 -34.50
C GLU A 161 4.23 -2.47 -34.97
N ALA A 162 4.62 -2.25 -36.20
CA ALA A 162 5.89 -2.77 -36.76
C ALA A 162 7.10 -2.19 -35.99
N ALA A 163 7.05 -0.94 -35.56
CA ALA A 163 8.10 -0.36 -34.72
C ALA A 163 8.19 -1.06 -33.33
N TYR A 164 7.06 -1.37 -32.70
CA TYR A 164 7.04 -2.20 -31.49
C TYR A 164 7.67 -3.58 -31.77
N GLU A 165 7.23 -4.26 -32.83
CA GLU A 165 7.71 -5.60 -33.17
C GLU A 165 9.22 -5.62 -33.44
N MET A 166 9.76 -4.58 -34.07
CA MET A 166 11.19 -4.42 -34.29
C MET A 166 12.00 -4.35 -32.99
N HIS A 167 11.47 -3.77 -31.94
CA HIS A 167 12.22 -3.46 -30.74
C HIS A 167 11.89 -4.35 -29.55
N PHE A 168 10.65 -4.79 -29.38
CA PHE A 168 10.21 -5.61 -28.26
C PHE A 168 9.92 -7.06 -28.64
N GLY A 169 9.40 -7.32 -29.83
CA GLY A 169 9.02 -8.65 -30.27
C GLY A 169 7.61 -8.71 -30.85
N PRO A 170 7.12 -9.89 -31.28
CA PRO A 170 5.81 -10.02 -31.89
C PRO A 170 4.66 -9.51 -31.01
N LEU A 171 3.61 -8.95 -31.62
CA LEU A 171 2.42 -8.47 -30.92
C LEU A 171 1.65 -9.60 -30.25
N TRP A 172 1.58 -10.77 -30.91
CA TRP A 172 1.05 -11.99 -30.29
C TRP A 172 1.96 -13.17 -30.64
N TYR A 173 2.18 -14.03 -29.66
CA TYR A 173 3.05 -15.20 -29.78
C TYR A 173 2.77 -16.21 -28.68
N ALA A 174 3.33 -17.39 -28.80
CA ALA A 174 3.27 -18.42 -27.79
C ALA A 174 4.56 -19.22 -27.71
N PHE A 175 4.85 -19.77 -26.54
CA PHE A 175 5.97 -20.68 -26.34
C PHE A 175 5.63 -21.72 -25.26
N GLU A 176 6.41 -22.78 -25.23
CA GLU A 176 6.30 -23.85 -24.25
C GLU A 176 7.49 -23.80 -23.27
N HIS A 177 7.22 -24.00 -22.00
CA HIS A 177 8.24 -24.22 -20.99
C HIS A 177 7.75 -25.24 -19.95
N LYS A 178 8.53 -26.32 -19.73
CA LYS A 178 8.22 -27.38 -18.76
C LYS A 178 6.77 -27.87 -18.82
N ASN A 179 6.35 -28.30 -20.00
CA ASN A 179 4.99 -28.78 -20.28
C ASN A 179 3.86 -27.78 -19.94
N SER A 180 4.18 -26.51 -19.95
CA SER A 180 3.23 -25.40 -19.79
C SER A 180 3.34 -24.44 -20.95
N TRP A 181 2.21 -23.96 -21.48
CA TRP A 181 2.18 -23.02 -22.58
C TRP A 181 1.89 -21.60 -22.09
N PHE A 182 2.59 -20.65 -22.69
CA PHE A 182 2.44 -19.22 -22.48
C PHE A 182 1.93 -18.61 -23.77
N ILE A 183 0.75 -18.01 -23.75
CA ILE A 183 0.07 -17.44 -24.91
C ILE A 183 -0.11 -15.95 -24.67
N ILE A 184 0.44 -15.14 -25.54
CA ILE A 184 0.39 -13.70 -25.50
C ILE A 184 -0.56 -13.19 -26.58
N LEU A 185 -1.53 -12.37 -26.20
CA LEU A 185 -2.47 -11.72 -27.10
C LEU A 185 -2.21 -10.22 -27.16
N TYR A 186 -2.41 -9.65 -28.35
CA TYR A 186 -2.45 -8.20 -28.53
C TYR A 186 -3.88 -7.71 -28.35
N SER A 187 -4.13 -6.96 -27.30
CA SER A 187 -5.48 -6.52 -26.93
C SER A 187 -5.85 -5.13 -27.44
N ASP A 188 -4.97 -4.43 -28.16
CA ASP A 188 -5.18 -3.10 -28.71
C ASP A 188 -5.15 -3.07 -30.25
N GLU A 189 -5.69 -4.08 -30.91
CA GLU A 189 -5.72 -4.15 -32.38
C GLU A 189 -6.52 -3.01 -33.03
N GLY A 190 -7.61 -2.61 -32.39
CA GLY A 190 -8.48 -1.53 -32.87
C GLY A 190 -9.59 -2.01 -33.81
N ASP A 191 -10.33 -1.06 -34.36
CA ASP A 191 -11.36 -1.30 -35.38
C ASP A 191 -10.69 -1.68 -36.70
N PRO A 192 -11.00 -2.85 -37.28
CA PRO A 192 -10.32 -3.33 -38.48
C PRO A 192 -10.62 -2.51 -39.73
N GLN A 193 -11.65 -1.65 -39.72
CA GLN A 193 -12.03 -0.82 -40.88
C GLN A 193 -11.47 0.61 -40.76
N THR A 194 -11.39 1.14 -39.57
CA THR A 194 -11.02 2.55 -39.34
C THR A 194 -9.67 2.72 -38.64
N GLY A 195 -9.09 1.63 -38.09
CA GLY A 195 -7.89 1.70 -37.25
C GLY A 195 -8.12 2.40 -35.91
N GLU A 196 -9.37 2.71 -35.54
CA GLU A 196 -9.67 3.40 -34.29
C GLU A 196 -9.48 2.48 -33.09
N LYS A 197 -8.77 2.98 -32.05
CA LYS A 197 -8.45 2.25 -30.81
C LYS A 197 -9.04 2.91 -29.56
N THR A 198 -10.23 3.48 -29.68
CA THR A 198 -10.89 4.25 -28.62
C THR A 198 -11.65 3.35 -27.67
N PHE A 199 -11.36 3.44 -26.37
CA PHE A 199 -12.16 2.79 -25.32
C PHE A 199 -13.58 3.36 -25.30
N GLY A 200 -14.56 2.53 -25.01
CA GLY A 200 -15.97 2.89 -25.01
C GLY A 200 -16.66 2.71 -26.35
N LYS A 201 -15.93 2.38 -27.42
CA LYS A 201 -16.49 1.97 -28.72
C LYS A 201 -16.27 0.47 -28.92
N PRO A 202 -17.30 -0.39 -28.84
CA PRO A 202 -17.13 -1.84 -28.96
C PRO A 202 -16.43 -2.29 -30.26
N ALA A 203 -16.63 -1.57 -31.36
CA ALA A 203 -15.97 -1.89 -32.63
C ALA A 203 -14.43 -1.74 -32.56
N ALA A 204 -13.95 -0.76 -31.77
CA ALA A 204 -12.53 -0.48 -31.58
C ALA A 204 -11.86 -1.37 -30.50
N GLN A 205 -12.59 -2.32 -29.94
CA GLN A 205 -12.12 -3.20 -28.86
C GLN A 205 -12.35 -4.67 -29.23
N LYS A 206 -12.11 -5.04 -30.48
CA LYS A 206 -12.28 -6.40 -30.98
C LYS A 206 -10.93 -7.06 -31.22
N MET A 207 -10.92 -8.36 -31.07
CA MET A 207 -9.84 -9.20 -31.59
C MET A 207 -10.10 -9.52 -33.06
N SER A 208 -9.09 -9.43 -33.90
CA SER A 208 -9.19 -9.75 -35.31
C SER A 208 -9.52 -11.23 -35.58
N PRO A 209 -10.16 -11.55 -36.70
CA PRO A 209 -10.34 -12.94 -37.12
C PRO A 209 -9.03 -13.70 -37.25
N GLU A 210 -7.95 -13.02 -37.64
CA GLU A 210 -6.62 -13.59 -37.73
C GLU A 210 -6.10 -14.04 -36.38
N GLN A 211 -6.16 -13.17 -35.36
CA GLN A 211 -5.72 -13.51 -34.03
C GLN A 211 -6.61 -14.58 -33.40
N PHE A 212 -7.93 -14.58 -33.64
CA PHE A 212 -8.82 -15.67 -33.23
C PHE A 212 -8.42 -17.01 -33.84
N SER A 213 -8.15 -17.04 -35.16
CA SER A 213 -7.73 -18.26 -35.85
C SER A 213 -6.39 -18.77 -35.33
N TRP A 214 -5.45 -17.86 -35.08
CA TRP A 214 -4.16 -18.18 -34.48
C TRP A 214 -4.31 -18.74 -33.05
N LEU A 215 -5.19 -18.15 -32.24
CA LEU A 215 -5.47 -18.62 -30.87
C LEU A 215 -6.04 -20.05 -30.91
N ASP A 216 -7.01 -20.33 -31.78
CA ASP A 216 -7.62 -21.66 -31.92
C ASP A 216 -6.56 -22.73 -32.31
N GLN A 217 -5.66 -22.40 -33.22
CA GLN A 217 -4.54 -23.29 -33.64
C GLN A 217 -3.55 -23.49 -32.49
N THR A 218 -3.26 -22.44 -31.73
CA THR A 218 -2.32 -22.48 -30.61
C THR A 218 -2.88 -23.29 -29.43
N LEU A 219 -4.15 -23.13 -29.08
CA LEU A 219 -4.81 -23.95 -28.08
C LEU A 219 -4.87 -25.42 -28.47
N THR A 220 -5.02 -25.70 -29.80
CA THR A 220 -4.96 -27.07 -30.32
C THR A 220 -3.57 -27.67 -30.11
N LYS A 221 -2.50 -26.92 -30.35
CA LYS A 221 -1.11 -27.37 -30.10
C LYS A 221 -0.87 -27.58 -28.58
N ALA A 222 -1.41 -26.70 -27.75
CA ALA A 222 -1.23 -26.75 -26.30
C ALA A 222 -2.11 -27.80 -25.61
N LYS A 223 -2.95 -28.54 -26.32
CA LYS A 223 -3.98 -29.44 -25.73
C LYS A 223 -3.40 -30.51 -24.80
N GLY A 224 -2.16 -30.94 -25.02
CA GLY A 224 -1.47 -31.94 -24.19
C GLY A 224 -0.72 -31.36 -22.98
N ALA A 225 -0.65 -30.06 -22.85
CA ALA A 225 0.08 -29.41 -21.77
C ALA A 225 -0.66 -29.53 -20.42
N GLU A 226 0.10 -29.50 -19.35
CA GLU A 226 -0.45 -29.49 -17.99
C GLU A 226 -1.15 -28.17 -17.66
N HIS A 227 -0.56 -27.06 -18.11
CA HIS A 227 -1.08 -25.71 -17.91
C HIS A 227 -0.95 -24.86 -19.17
N VAL A 228 -1.91 -23.95 -19.35
CA VAL A 228 -1.84 -22.85 -20.31
C VAL A 228 -2.06 -21.55 -19.56
N PHE A 229 -1.17 -20.60 -19.76
CA PHE A 229 -1.23 -19.24 -19.24
C PHE A 229 -1.45 -18.26 -20.37
N LEU A 230 -2.38 -17.31 -20.18
CA LEU A 230 -2.70 -16.30 -21.17
C LEU A 230 -2.35 -14.92 -20.64
N PHE A 231 -1.75 -14.09 -21.48
CA PHE A 231 -1.35 -12.73 -21.14
C PHE A 231 -1.86 -11.75 -22.19
N LEU A 232 -2.40 -10.65 -21.72
CA LEU A 232 -2.83 -9.53 -22.55
C LEU A 232 -2.77 -8.26 -21.73
N HIS A 233 -2.83 -7.08 -22.38
CA HIS A 233 -2.76 -5.85 -21.63
C HIS A 233 -4.11 -5.45 -21.03
N HIS A 234 -5.17 -5.33 -21.85
CA HIS A 234 -6.47 -4.90 -21.39
C HIS A 234 -7.27 -6.03 -20.72
N PRO A 235 -7.80 -5.84 -19.49
CA PRO A 235 -8.62 -6.85 -18.81
C PRO A 235 -10.03 -6.91 -19.42
N ARG A 236 -10.15 -7.46 -20.62
CA ARG A 236 -11.38 -7.44 -21.44
C ARG A 236 -12.57 -8.15 -20.79
N TRP A 237 -12.34 -9.04 -19.83
CA TRP A 237 -13.44 -9.68 -19.08
C TRP A 237 -14.22 -8.72 -18.19
N LEU A 238 -13.73 -7.50 -17.94
CA LEU A 238 -14.45 -6.48 -17.18
C LEU A 238 -15.63 -5.88 -17.98
N GLY A 239 -15.68 -6.12 -19.29
CA GLY A 239 -16.75 -5.62 -20.16
C GLY A 239 -16.73 -4.09 -20.30
N ARG A 240 -17.89 -3.48 -20.50
CA ARG A 240 -18.04 -2.01 -20.70
C ARG A 240 -17.19 -1.50 -21.87
N GLY A 241 -16.23 -0.62 -21.63
CA GLY A 241 -15.36 -0.03 -22.64
C GLY A 241 -14.45 -1.01 -23.37
N TYR A 242 -14.28 -2.25 -22.88
CA TYR A 242 -13.41 -3.26 -23.50
C TYR A 242 -14.12 -4.14 -24.54
N GLY A 243 -15.32 -3.77 -24.97
CA GLY A 243 -16.06 -4.53 -25.98
C GLY A 243 -16.81 -5.74 -25.42
N ASP A 244 -17.30 -6.58 -26.31
CA ASP A 244 -18.21 -7.71 -26.01
C ASP A 244 -17.72 -9.06 -26.51
N ASP A 245 -16.51 -9.15 -27.10
CA ASP A 245 -16.03 -10.37 -27.70
C ASP A 245 -15.20 -11.26 -26.75
N TRP A 246 -14.91 -10.80 -25.53
CA TRP A 246 -14.17 -11.58 -24.55
C TRP A 246 -14.87 -12.91 -24.22
N ASP A 247 -16.19 -12.94 -24.20
CA ASP A 247 -16.93 -14.18 -23.97
C ASP A 247 -16.66 -15.25 -25.06
N LYS A 248 -16.30 -14.82 -26.27
CA LYS A 248 -15.89 -15.74 -27.34
C LYS A 248 -14.50 -16.32 -27.06
N VAL A 249 -13.58 -15.50 -26.56
CA VAL A 249 -12.25 -15.91 -26.11
C VAL A 249 -12.40 -16.87 -24.93
N HIS A 250 -13.12 -16.44 -23.88
CA HIS A 250 -13.31 -17.25 -22.68
C HIS A 250 -13.86 -18.65 -22.97
N ARG A 251 -14.88 -18.76 -23.83
CA ARG A 251 -15.42 -20.09 -24.21
C ARG A 251 -14.36 -21.00 -24.83
N ARG A 252 -13.44 -20.46 -25.62
CA ARG A 252 -12.32 -21.23 -26.20
C ARG A 252 -11.34 -21.69 -25.12
N LEU A 253 -11.00 -20.79 -24.21
CA LEU A 253 -10.12 -21.10 -23.09
C LEU A 253 -10.72 -22.20 -22.19
N ALA A 254 -12.00 -22.06 -21.83
CA ALA A 254 -12.72 -23.04 -21.02
C ALA A 254 -12.84 -24.40 -21.75
N ALA A 255 -13.11 -24.40 -23.05
CA ALA A 255 -13.21 -25.62 -23.85
C ALA A 255 -11.86 -26.35 -24.01
N SER A 256 -10.74 -25.65 -23.90
CA SER A 256 -9.40 -26.26 -23.89
C SER A 256 -9.19 -27.14 -22.65
N GLY A 257 -9.77 -26.79 -21.52
CA GLY A 257 -9.80 -27.60 -20.29
C GLY A 257 -8.49 -27.57 -19.44
N ASN A 258 -7.44 -26.95 -19.95
CA ASN A 258 -6.12 -26.86 -19.31
C ASN A 258 -5.59 -25.44 -19.14
N VAL A 259 -6.43 -24.43 -19.41
CA VAL A 259 -6.08 -23.04 -19.14
C VAL A 259 -6.17 -22.79 -17.64
N SER A 260 -5.08 -22.35 -17.02
CA SER A 260 -4.97 -22.16 -15.59
C SER A 260 -5.18 -20.72 -15.17
N ALA A 261 -4.63 -19.76 -15.91
CA ALA A 261 -4.78 -18.35 -15.56
C ALA A 261 -4.70 -17.42 -16.76
N VAL A 262 -5.33 -16.26 -16.61
CA VAL A 262 -5.27 -15.10 -17.52
C VAL A 262 -4.77 -13.90 -16.72
N PHE A 263 -3.74 -13.23 -17.21
CA PHE A 263 -3.13 -12.06 -16.61
C PHE A 263 -3.30 -10.83 -17.49
N ALA A 264 -3.60 -9.69 -16.87
CA ALA A 264 -3.69 -8.39 -17.54
C ALA A 264 -3.20 -7.25 -16.66
N GLY A 265 -3.08 -6.05 -17.23
CA GLY A 265 -2.69 -4.80 -16.56
C GLY A 265 -3.70 -3.69 -16.80
N HIS A 266 -3.20 -2.51 -17.27
CA HIS A 266 -3.95 -1.37 -17.77
C HIS A 266 -4.69 -0.53 -16.73
N ILE A 267 -5.37 -1.14 -15.78
CA ILE A 267 -6.20 -0.41 -14.79
C ILE A 267 -5.44 0.08 -13.57
N HIS A 268 -4.15 -0.24 -13.48
CA HIS A 268 -3.24 0.12 -12.38
C HIS A 268 -3.79 -0.22 -11.00
N THR A 269 -4.58 -1.29 -10.94
CA THR A 269 -5.19 -1.77 -9.69
C THR A 269 -5.09 -3.29 -9.66
N MET A 270 -4.45 -3.82 -8.64
CA MET A 270 -4.43 -5.26 -8.40
C MET A 270 -5.83 -5.76 -8.08
N ARG A 271 -6.31 -6.73 -8.86
CA ARG A 271 -7.62 -7.32 -8.61
C ARG A 271 -7.72 -8.75 -9.13
N TYR A 272 -8.54 -9.50 -8.47
CA TYR A 272 -8.82 -10.89 -8.81
C TYR A 272 -10.30 -11.05 -9.16
N ASP A 273 -10.59 -11.60 -10.34
CA ASP A 273 -11.95 -11.78 -10.87
C ASP A 273 -12.31 -13.26 -11.11
N GLY A 274 -11.50 -14.19 -10.61
CA GLY A 274 -11.70 -15.63 -10.81
C GLY A 274 -12.14 -16.39 -9.54
N PRO A 275 -12.16 -17.74 -9.60
CA PRO A 275 -12.06 -18.49 -10.85
C PRO A 275 -13.38 -18.47 -11.64
N LYS A 276 -13.29 -18.37 -12.95
CA LYS A 276 -14.41 -18.56 -13.88
C LYS A 276 -14.13 -19.80 -14.74
N ASP A 277 -14.99 -20.79 -14.67
CA ASP A 277 -14.81 -22.09 -15.32
C ASP A 277 -13.45 -22.77 -15.02
N GLY A 278 -12.94 -22.55 -13.81
CA GLY A 278 -11.66 -23.08 -13.34
C GLY A 278 -10.42 -22.27 -13.75
N ILE A 279 -10.60 -21.17 -14.45
CA ILE A 279 -9.53 -20.27 -14.91
C ILE A 279 -9.43 -19.09 -13.93
N GLU A 280 -8.21 -18.82 -13.43
CA GLU A 280 -7.89 -17.66 -12.61
C GLU A 280 -7.82 -16.41 -13.49
N TYR A 281 -8.45 -15.30 -13.09
CA TYR A 281 -8.38 -14.02 -13.76
C TYR A 281 -7.72 -13.00 -12.85
N VAL A 282 -6.55 -12.52 -13.25
CA VAL A 282 -5.70 -11.65 -12.43
C VAL A 282 -5.38 -10.38 -13.19
N THR A 283 -5.66 -9.24 -12.60
CA THR A 283 -5.16 -7.96 -13.08
C THR A 283 -4.08 -7.45 -12.13
N LEU A 284 -2.92 -7.10 -12.66
CA LEU A 284 -1.84 -6.51 -11.89
C LEU A 284 -2.06 -5.00 -11.75
N ALA A 285 -1.54 -4.45 -10.64
CA ALA A 285 -1.42 -3.01 -10.51
C ALA A 285 -0.21 -2.52 -11.33
N THR A 286 0.83 -2.03 -10.69
CA THR A 286 1.94 -1.44 -11.42
C THR A 286 3.30 -1.94 -10.91
N THR A 287 4.28 -1.93 -11.81
CA THR A 287 5.70 -2.10 -11.47
C THR A 287 6.44 -0.80 -11.83
N GLY A 288 6.16 0.26 -11.07
CA GLY A 288 6.69 1.62 -11.30
C GLY A 288 5.78 2.55 -12.10
N GLY A 289 4.57 2.11 -12.45
CA GLY A 289 3.56 2.94 -13.12
C GLY A 289 2.80 3.84 -12.16
N GLY A 290 1.95 4.73 -12.71
CA GLY A 290 1.11 5.64 -11.95
C GLY A 290 0.06 4.91 -11.12
N GLN A 291 -0.20 5.42 -9.92
CA GLN A 291 -1.26 4.92 -9.04
C GLN A 291 -2.14 6.06 -8.58
N SER A 292 -3.44 5.83 -8.48
CA SER A 292 -4.40 6.82 -7.95
C SER A 292 -4.45 6.84 -6.42
N SER A 293 -3.84 5.88 -5.75
CA SER A 293 -3.76 5.75 -4.29
C SER A 293 -2.52 4.94 -3.89
N SER A 294 -2.21 4.90 -2.60
CA SER A 294 -1.13 4.10 -2.01
C SER A 294 -1.66 3.12 -0.95
N ILE A 295 -2.88 2.63 -1.12
CA ILE A 295 -3.53 1.71 -0.17
C ILE A 295 -3.49 0.29 -0.75
N PRO A 296 -2.60 -0.61 -0.28
CA PRO A 296 -2.47 -1.96 -0.83
C PRO A 296 -3.76 -2.78 -0.73
N GLN A 297 -4.52 -2.63 0.35
CA GLN A 297 -5.78 -3.35 0.55
C GLN A 297 -6.89 -2.94 -0.43
N ALA A 298 -6.72 -1.80 -1.10
CA ALA A 298 -7.59 -1.33 -2.18
C ALA A 298 -7.03 -1.68 -3.58
N GLY A 299 -5.96 -2.45 -3.64
CA GLY A 299 -5.31 -2.87 -4.89
C GLY A 299 -4.27 -1.90 -5.44
N TYR A 300 -3.91 -0.84 -4.71
CA TYR A 300 -2.93 0.16 -5.15
C TYR A 300 -1.57 -0.10 -4.50
N LEU A 301 -0.68 -0.75 -5.22
CA LEU A 301 0.69 -1.03 -4.80
C LEU A 301 1.58 -1.26 -6.02
N HIS A 302 2.86 -0.96 -5.86
CA HIS A 302 3.88 -1.44 -6.79
C HIS A 302 4.21 -2.88 -6.42
N HIS A 303 3.94 -3.80 -7.32
CA HIS A 303 4.15 -5.22 -7.07
C HIS A 303 4.48 -5.98 -8.35
N TYR A 304 4.87 -7.19 -8.17
CA TYR A 304 4.88 -8.25 -9.17
C TYR A 304 4.22 -9.49 -8.60
N ASP A 305 3.70 -10.33 -9.46
CA ASP A 305 3.15 -11.62 -9.03
C ASP A 305 4.19 -12.71 -9.24
N ILE A 306 4.34 -13.61 -8.26
CA ILE A 306 5.08 -14.85 -8.38
C ILE A 306 4.10 -16.01 -8.54
N VAL A 307 4.30 -16.78 -9.59
CA VAL A 307 3.46 -17.94 -9.92
C VAL A 307 4.30 -19.21 -9.76
N THR A 308 3.91 -20.04 -8.82
CA THR A 308 4.51 -21.38 -8.65
C THR A 308 3.65 -22.39 -9.38
N VAL A 309 4.24 -23.06 -10.35
CA VAL A 309 3.57 -24.07 -11.18
C VAL A 309 3.97 -25.46 -10.74
N ARG A 310 2.98 -26.31 -10.52
CA ARG A 310 3.14 -27.73 -10.24
C ARG A 310 2.23 -28.51 -11.15
N LYS A 311 2.48 -29.77 -11.35
CA LYS A 311 1.74 -30.62 -12.29
C LYS A 311 0.21 -30.47 -12.23
N ASP A 312 -0.36 -30.34 -11.05
CA ASP A 312 -1.81 -30.38 -10.83
C ASP A 312 -2.40 -29.05 -10.31
N ARG A 313 -1.59 -28.03 -10.12
CA ARG A 313 -2.00 -26.75 -9.54
C ARG A 313 -1.01 -25.62 -9.79
N ILE A 314 -1.52 -24.41 -9.63
CA ILE A 314 -0.70 -23.20 -9.53
C ILE A 314 -0.92 -22.53 -8.16
N SER A 315 0.05 -21.73 -7.75
CA SER A 315 -0.08 -20.81 -6.61
C SER A 315 0.26 -19.40 -7.09
N LEU A 316 -0.52 -18.44 -6.65
CA LEU A 316 -0.38 -17.02 -6.99
C LEU A 316 -0.03 -16.24 -5.72
N ALA A 317 0.98 -15.40 -5.77
CA ALA A 317 1.32 -14.51 -4.67
C ALA A 317 1.78 -13.17 -5.21
N ALA A 318 1.20 -12.08 -4.71
CA ALA A 318 1.68 -10.74 -5.00
C ALA A 318 2.79 -10.36 -4.01
N VAL A 319 3.89 -9.83 -4.52
CA VAL A 319 5.04 -9.39 -3.74
C VAL A 319 5.23 -7.90 -3.97
N PRO A 320 5.10 -7.05 -2.94
CA PRO A 320 5.41 -5.64 -3.08
C PRO A 320 6.87 -5.45 -3.49
N VAL A 321 7.13 -4.52 -4.40
CA VAL A 321 8.49 -4.22 -4.87
C VAL A 321 9.35 -3.70 -3.72
N GLY A 322 10.56 -4.23 -3.58
CA GLY A 322 11.51 -3.85 -2.54
C GLY A 322 11.40 -4.64 -1.23
N GLU A 323 10.43 -5.55 -1.13
CA GLU A 323 10.20 -6.34 0.10
C GLU A 323 11.05 -7.64 0.17
N VAL A 324 11.80 -7.95 -0.89
CA VAL A 324 12.73 -9.08 -0.91
C VAL A 324 14.11 -8.64 -0.42
N LEU A 325 14.58 -9.26 0.64
CA LEU A 325 15.87 -8.95 1.26
C LEU A 325 16.90 -10.04 0.95
N ASP A 326 18.11 -9.64 0.54
CA ASP A 326 19.25 -10.56 0.54
C ASP A 326 19.72 -10.77 1.99
N VAL A 327 19.59 -12.01 2.46
CA VAL A 327 20.03 -12.39 3.82
C VAL A 327 21.50 -12.00 4.07
N ARG A 328 22.34 -11.99 3.03
CA ARG A 328 23.76 -11.65 3.12
C ARG A 328 24.03 -10.17 3.34
N GLU A 329 23.05 -9.29 3.11
CA GLU A 329 23.18 -7.85 3.37
C GLU A 329 23.08 -7.53 4.87
N ILE A 330 22.33 -8.32 5.63
CA ILE A 330 22.15 -8.11 7.08
C ILE A 330 23.29 -8.80 7.85
N THR A 331 24.48 -8.27 7.70
CA THR A 331 25.69 -8.83 8.33
C THR A 331 25.75 -8.58 9.84
N GLY A 332 26.52 -9.39 10.57
CA GLY A 332 26.77 -9.16 12.00
C GLY A 332 27.42 -7.81 12.28
N GLU A 333 28.29 -7.34 11.38
CA GLU A 333 28.90 -6.01 11.49
C GLU A 333 27.85 -4.89 11.34
N LEU A 334 26.98 -4.95 10.32
CA LEU A 334 25.88 -4.01 10.16
C LEU A 334 25.00 -3.95 11.41
N VAL A 335 24.56 -5.12 11.90
CA VAL A 335 23.74 -5.22 13.13
C VAL A 335 24.46 -4.61 14.32
N SER A 336 25.78 -4.81 14.44
CA SER A 336 26.59 -4.21 15.48
C SER A 336 26.59 -2.69 15.40
N GLN A 337 26.80 -2.11 14.21
CA GLN A 337 26.81 -0.66 13.99
C GLN A 337 25.44 -0.03 14.26
N VAL A 338 24.37 -0.61 13.74
CA VAL A 338 22.99 -0.19 14.01
C VAL A 338 22.69 -0.20 15.51
N ASN A 339 23.12 -1.26 16.22
CA ASN A 339 22.95 -1.36 17.68
C ASN A 339 23.73 -0.32 18.47
N LYS A 340 24.92 0.11 18.00
CA LYS A 340 25.65 1.23 18.63
C LYS A 340 24.78 2.50 18.60
N VAL A 341 24.18 2.83 17.46
CA VAL A 341 23.30 4.01 17.34
C VAL A 341 22.04 3.86 18.20
N LYS A 342 21.37 2.69 18.12
CA LYS A 342 20.16 2.41 18.90
C LYS A 342 20.39 2.58 20.42
N ARG A 343 21.55 2.20 20.91
CA ARG A 343 21.91 2.24 22.34
C ARG A 343 22.64 3.53 22.72
N SER A 344 22.95 4.42 21.79
CA SER A 344 23.62 5.67 22.07
C SER A 344 22.82 6.49 23.07
N PRO A 345 23.42 6.99 24.17
CA PRO A 345 22.72 7.78 25.15
C PRO A 345 22.20 9.08 24.56
N VAL A 346 21.01 9.47 24.98
CA VAL A 346 20.43 10.78 24.69
C VAL A 346 20.56 11.61 25.94
N LYS A 347 21.18 12.77 25.84
CA LYS A 347 21.25 13.74 26.95
C LYS A 347 20.25 14.84 26.70
N ILE A 348 19.50 15.19 27.74
CA ILE A 348 18.54 16.29 27.73
C ILE A 348 18.88 17.21 28.88
N SER A 349 18.97 18.50 28.60
CA SER A 349 19.28 19.52 29.60
C SER A 349 18.69 20.87 29.19
N PRO A 350 18.42 21.76 30.14
CA PRO A 350 18.40 21.51 31.58
C PRO A 350 17.17 20.72 32.02
N HIS A 351 17.12 20.32 33.28
CA HIS A 351 15.96 19.66 33.89
C HIS A 351 14.76 20.62 33.93
N LEU A 352 13.56 20.11 33.65
CA LEU A 352 12.33 20.88 33.62
C LEU A 352 11.56 20.73 34.93
N THR A 353 11.13 21.84 35.56
CA THR A 353 10.22 21.82 36.69
C THR A 353 8.88 22.42 36.27
N LEU A 354 7.79 21.66 36.43
CA LEU A 354 6.42 22.08 36.13
C LEU A 354 5.68 22.32 37.44
N LYS A 355 5.08 23.49 37.58
CA LYS A 355 4.28 23.89 38.75
C LYS A 355 2.82 23.99 38.41
N ASN A 356 1.99 23.81 39.43
CA ASN A 356 0.54 23.87 39.30
C ASN A 356 0.04 25.29 39.00
N ASN A 357 -0.87 25.40 38.03
CA ASN A 357 -1.48 26.67 37.57
C ASN A 357 -0.46 27.72 37.10
N GLU A 358 0.72 27.29 36.64
CA GLU A 358 1.71 28.17 36.05
C GLU A 358 1.99 27.73 34.62
N GLY A 359 1.63 28.57 33.65
CA GLY A 359 2.10 28.45 32.28
C GLY A 359 3.58 28.87 32.16
N GLY A 360 4.28 28.37 31.19
CA GLY A 360 5.70 28.69 31.05
C GLY A 360 6.34 28.33 29.72
N GLN A 361 7.62 28.65 29.66
CA GLN A 361 8.50 28.34 28.55
C GLN A 361 9.84 27.85 29.07
N HIS A 362 10.41 26.88 28.38
CA HIS A 362 11.71 26.32 28.75
C HIS A 362 12.54 26.01 27.50
N GLN A 363 13.83 26.33 27.55
CA GLN A 363 14.78 25.95 26.49
C GLN A 363 15.38 24.59 26.86
N LEU A 364 15.27 23.66 25.95
CA LEU A 364 15.81 22.31 26.09
C LEU A 364 16.84 22.05 24.99
N SER A 365 17.96 21.47 25.39
CA SER A 365 18.97 20.93 24.47
C SER A 365 18.94 19.41 24.51
N ILE A 366 18.87 18.81 23.33
CA ILE A 366 18.95 17.37 23.14
C ILE A 366 20.28 17.09 22.46
N THR A 367 21.13 16.32 23.11
CA THR A 367 22.43 15.95 22.56
C THR A 367 22.40 14.49 22.10
N LEU A 368 22.71 14.29 20.82
CA LEU A 368 22.87 12.97 20.20
C LEU A 368 24.30 12.77 19.74
N ASN A 369 24.75 11.53 19.79
CA ASN A 369 26.03 11.09 19.25
C ASN A 369 25.81 9.95 18.24
N ASN A 370 26.56 9.97 17.15
CA ASN A 370 26.65 8.87 16.21
C ASN A 370 27.92 8.03 16.50
N PRO A 371 27.82 6.93 17.24
CA PRO A 371 28.97 6.08 17.55
C PRO A 371 29.29 5.05 16.46
N SER A 372 28.57 5.08 15.34
CA SER A 372 28.77 4.13 14.24
C SER A 372 29.83 4.63 13.26
N ASP A 373 30.22 3.77 12.33
CA ASP A 373 31.25 4.02 11.32
C ASP A 373 30.71 4.70 10.04
N ARG A 374 29.39 4.92 9.95
CA ARG A 374 28.72 5.55 8.80
C ARG A 374 27.87 6.74 9.22
N PRO A 375 27.55 7.64 8.28
CA PRO A 375 26.59 8.70 8.56
C PRO A 375 25.23 8.14 8.98
N VAL A 376 24.56 8.85 9.89
CA VAL A 376 23.22 8.52 10.38
C VAL A 376 22.30 9.72 10.15
N ALA A 377 21.31 9.55 9.28
CA ALA A 377 20.24 10.53 9.16
C ALA A 377 19.33 10.42 10.39
N THR A 378 18.98 11.56 10.98
CA THR A 378 18.21 11.59 12.23
C THR A 378 17.18 12.70 12.18
N VAL A 379 15.96 12.35 12.59
CA VAL A 379 14.85 13.28 12.80
C VAL A 379 14.46 13.23 14.27
N ILE A 380 14.35 14.39 14.90
CA ILE A 380 13.79 14.53 16.25
C ILE A 380 12.47 15.27 16.12
N SER A 381 11.38 14.67 16.59
CA SER A 381 10.05 15.25 16.51
C SER A 381 9.26 15.06 17.82
N SER A 382 8.26 15.88 18.08
CA SER A 382 7.35 15.69 19.22
C SER A 382 6.64 14.34 19.10
N SER A 383 6.66 13.54 20.16
CA SER A 383 5.97 12.24 20.19
C SER A 383 4.49 12.35 20.50
N ASN A 384 4.10 13.43 21.13
CA ASN A 384 2.75 13.67 21.56
C ASN A 384 2.37 15.13 21.25
N PRO A 385 1.75 15.40 20.12
CA PRO A 385 1.19 16.70 19.85
C PRO A 385 -0.01 16.91 20.80
N SER A 386 0.26 17.14 22.08
CA SER A 386 -0.77 17.54 23.03
C SER A 386 -0.95 19.05 22.97
N LEU A 387 -2.15 19.52 23.26
CA LEU A 387 -2.38 20.95 23.43
C LEU A 387 -1.69 21.50 24.68
N ASP A 388 -1.24 20.61 25.57
CA ASP A 388 -0.58 20.96 26.81
C ASP A 388 0.85 21.47 26.58
N PHE A 389 1.52 20.93 25.55
CA PHE A 389 2.91 21.24 25.24
C PHE A 389 3.10 21.60 23.77
N ARG A 390 3.77 22.71 23.54
CA ARG A 390 4.13 23.17 22.19
C ARG A 390 5.62 23.24 22.05
N TRP A 391 6.13 22.64 20.97
CA TRP A 391 7.55 22.63 20.61
C TRP A 391 7.86 23.64 19.51
N GLN A 392 8.96 24.31 19.63
CA GLN A 392 9.48 25.21 18.60
C GLN A 392 11.01 25.03 18.43
N PRO A 393 11.49 24.57 17.26
CA PRO A 393 10.66 24.03 16.16
C PRO A 393 9.91 22.76 16.57
N ASP A 394 8.95 22.33 15.77
CA ASP A 394 8.17 21.09 15.99
C ASP A 394 8.99 19.83 15.70
N HIS A 395 9.97 19.94 14.79
CA HIS A 395 10.95 18.91 14.48
C HIS A 395 12.30 19.51 14.03
N GLN A 396 13.34 18.71 14.09
CA GLN A 396 14.66 18.99 13.49
C GLN A 396 15.19 17.72 12.84
N HIS A 397 15.86 17.89 11.69
CA HIS A 397 16.53 16.80 11.00
C HIS A 397 18.00 17.14 10.73
N THR A 398 18.83 16.13 10.64
CA THR A 398 20.25 16.25 10.33
C THR A 398 20.83 14.91 9.90
N THR A 399 22.00 14.96 9.28
CA THR A 399 22.85 13.77 9.09
C THR A 399 24.09 13.91 9.96
N LEU A 400 24.23 13.03 10.95
CA LEU A 400 25.38 12.96 11.84
C LEU A 400 26.50 12.15 11.18
N LYS A 401 27.68 12.72 11.08
CA LYS A 401 28.88 11.98 10.62
C LYS A 401 29.33 10.94 11.66
N PRO A 402 30.14 9.94 11.27
CA PRO A 402 30.76 9.02 12.21
C PRO A 402 31.48 9.77 13.35
N GLY A 403 31.18 9.40 14.59
CA GLY A 403 31.73 10.01 15.80
C GLY A 403 31.19 11.40 16.14
N GLU A 404 30.34 11.98 15.31
CA GLU A 404 29.79 13.33 15.54
C GLU A 404 28.84 13.36 16.72
N THR A 405 29.00 14.37 17.56
CA THR A 405 28.05 14.74 18.62
C THR A 405 27.43 16.07 18.23
N LYS A 406 26.10 16.14 18.26
CA LYS A 406 25.36 17.36 17.91
C LYS A 406 24.27 17.65 18.94
N GLU A 407 24.12 18.95 19.18
CA GLU A 407 23.09 19.50 20.06
C GLU A 407 21.96 20.10 19.25
N PHE A 408 20.73 19.81 19.67
CA PHE A 408 19.50 20.28 19.07
C PHE A 408 18.72 21.09 20.12
N ASN A 409 18.38 22.30 19.78
CA ASN A 409 17.75 23.23 20.70
C ASN A 409 16.27 23.36 20.39
N PHE A 410 15.43 23.14 21.42
CA PHE A 410 13.97 23.26 21.35
C PHE A 410 13.48 24.21 22.44
N LYS A 411 12.49 24.99 22.08
CA LYS A 411 11.70 25.77 23.04
C LYS A 411 10.40 25.00 23.32
N LEU A 412 10.21 24.61 24.57
CA LEU A 412 8.99 24.01 25.05
C LEU A 412 8.16 25.09 25.73
N SER A 413 6.86 25.17 25.44
CA SER A 413 5.90 26.02 26.13
C SER A 413 4.65 25.26 26.54
N TRP A 414 4.03 25.65 27.64
CA TRP A 414 2.82 25.05 28.19
C TRP A 414 1.92 26.11 28.81
N ASP A 415 0.65 25.78 28.95
CA ASP A 415 -0.38 26.65 29.56
C ASP A 415 -0.58 26.33 31.04
N ASP A 416 -1.36 27.16 31.74
CA ASP A 416 -1.53 27.16 33.21
C ASP A 416 -2.50 26.11 33.77
N HIS A 417 -3.11 25.28 32.92
CA HIS A 417 -4.14 24.32 33.31
C HIS A 417 -3.65 22.87 33.51
N LEU A 418 -2.35 22.67 33.56
CA LEU A 418 -1.77 21.33 33.78
C LEU A 418 -2.09 20.84 35.21
N THR A 419 -2.62 19.63 35.31
CA THR A 419 -2.91 18.96 36.58
C THR A 419 -2.33 17.54 36.58
N LYS A 420 -2.09 17.00 37.77
CA LYS A 420 -1.53 15.65 37.91
C LYS A 420 -2.42 14.56 37.31
N SER A 421 -3.74 14.78 37.24
CA SER A 421 -4.69 13.79 36.71
C SER A 421 -4.79 13.75 35.18
N ASN A 422 -4.47 14.85 34.51
CA ASN A 422 -4.50 14.94 33.03
C ASN A 422 -3.10 15.08 32.41
N PHE A 423 -2.07 14.89 33.24
CA PHE A 423 -0.70 15.12 32.82
C PHE A 423 -0.16 13.93 31.98
N SER A 424 0.25 14.24 30.77
CA SER A 424 1.11 13.39 29.95
C SER A 424 2.41 14.15 29.73
N GLY A 425 3.51 13.65 30.26
CA GLY A 425 4.83 14.32 30.18
C GLY A 425 5.26 14.54 28.72
N PRO A 426 5.97 15.66 28.46
CA PRO A 426 6.50 15.91 27.13
C PRO A 426 7.56 14.86 26.76
N SER A 427 7.50 14.40 25.53
CA SER A 427 8.44 13.42 25.01
C SER A 427 8.65 13.62 23.51
N PHE A 428 9.69 13.00 22.95
CA PHE A 428 9.93 13.02 21.52
C PHE A 428 10.28 11.66 20.96
N TYR A 429 10.07 11.57 19.65
CA TYR A 429 10.58 10.52 18.79
C TYR A 429 11.96 10.89 18.26
N ILE A 430 12.81 9.90 18.20
CA ILE A 430 14.07 9.95 17.45
C ILE A 430 13.99 8.85 16.41
N ASP A 431 13.80 9.25 15.16
CA ASP A 431 13.86 8.39 13.99
C ASP A 431 15.26 8.49 13.40
N SER A 432 15.86 7.38 13.10
CA SER A 432 17.23 7.35 12.60
C SER A 432 17.40 6.29 11.52
N GLU A 433 18.23 6.61 10.53
CA GLU A 433 18.61 5.71 9.44
C GLU A 433 20.14 5.64 9.36
N TYR A 434 20.68 4.45 9.41
CA TYR A 434 22.08 4.17 9.17
C TYR A 434 22.33 4.13 7.66
N LEU A 435 23.16 5.04 7.15
CA LEU A 435 23.40 5.21 5.72
C LEU A 435 24.53 4.32 5.23
N ALA A 436 24.24 3.09 4.84
CA ALA A 436 25.20 2.21 4.20
C ALA A 436 25.35 2.52 2.70
N LYS A 437 26.32 1.87 2.05
CA LYS A 437 26.54 2.06 0.61
C LYS A 437 25.37 1.43 -0.18
N GLY A 438 24.52 2.27 -0.75
CA GLY A 438 23.38 1.85 -1.58
C GLY A 438 22.08 1.60 -0.81
N PHE A 439 22.12 1.63 0.54
CA PHE A 439 20.95 1.36 1.38
C PHE A 439 20.91 2.30 2.58
N ALA A 440 19.68 2.61 3.03
CA ALA A 440 19.41 3.22 4.33
C ALA A 440 18.72 2.17 5.22
N TYR A 441 19.31 1.87 6.37
CA TYR A 441 18.74 0.94 7.33
C TYR A 441 18.01 1.71 8.42
N GLU A 442 16.71 1.54 8.46
CA GLU A 442 15.88 2.14 9.49
C GLU A 442 16.22 1.53 10.86
N ILE A 443 16.47 2.40 11.83
CA ILE A 443 16.69 2.02 13.22
C ILE A 443 15.36 2.14 13.96
N PRO A 444 14.94 1.14 14.75
CA PRO A 444 13.69 1.22 15.47
C PRO A 444 13.54 2.52 16.25
N ARG A 445 12.43 3.23 16.04
CA ARG A 445 12.10 4.51 16.68
C ARG A 445 12.33 4.48 18.19
N ARG A 446 12.93 5.52 18.70
CA ARG A 446 13.14 5.71 20.13
C ARG A 446 12.19 6.79 20.64
N THR A 447 11.50 6.49 21.74
CA THR A 447 10.69 7.49 22.46
C THR A 447 11.43 7.89 23.72
N ILE A 448 11.70 9.18 23.86
CA ILE A 448 12.48 9.74 24.97
C ILE A 448 11.61 10.74 25.71
N SER A 449 11.36 10.47 27.00
CA SER A 449 10.65 11.41 27.88
C SER A 449 11.59 12.52 28.35
N VAL A 450 11.08 13.74 28.43
CA VAL A 450 11.80 14.86 29.03
C VAL A 450 11.92 14.62 30.53
N PRO A 451 13.13 14.63 31.11
CA PRO A 451 13.30 14.55 32.55
C PRO A 451 12.70 15.80 33.22
N LEU A 452 11.79 15.58 34.17
CA LEU A 452 11.09 16.68 34.82
C LEU A 452 10.70 16.35 36.24
N ASP A 453 10.61 17.41 37.07
CA ASP A 453 10.02 17.41 38.38
C ASP A 453 8.60 18.02 38.34
N LEU A 454 7.67 17.37 39.00
CA LEU A 454 6.29 17.78 39.03
C LEU A 454 5.91 18.29 40.41
N GLU A 455 5.66 19.59 40.51
CA GLU A 455 5.02 20.24 41.67
C GLU A 455 3.53 20.47 41.40
N LEU A 456 2.87 19.45 40.79
CA LEU A 456 1.44 19.52 40.44
C LEU A 456 0.55 19.00 41.55
N SER A 457 -0.54 19.70 41.84
CA SER A 457 -1.54 19.25 42.80
C SER A 457 -2.35 18.06 42.27
N SER A 458 -2.75 17.15 43.15
CA SER A 458 -3.65 16.04 42.81
C SER A 458 -5.12 16.46 42.69
N LYS A 459 -5.45 17.72 42.99
CA LYS A 459 -6.83 18.21 42.92
C LYS A 459 -7.14 18.75 41.55
N THR A 460 -7.88 18.00 40.77
CA THR A 460 -8.63 18.54 39.65
C THR A 460 -9.71 19.47 40.14
N ASN A 461 -9.55 20.77 39.97
CA ASN A 461 -10.66 21.73 40.10
C ASN A 461 -11.59 21.69 38.87
N LEU A 462 -11.62 20.55 38.16
CA LEU A 462 -12.50 20.31 37.01
C LEU A 462 -13.91 19.82 37.42
N GLN A 463 -14.38 20.15 38.62
CA GLN A 463 -15.82 20.14 38.86
C GLN A 463 -16.44 21.29 38.07
N ASN A 464 -17.01 20.96 36.89
CA ASN A 464 -17.70 21.83 35.93
C ASN A 464 -16.85 22.60 34.92
N GLY A 465 -15.67 22.15 34.58
CA GLY A 465 -14.88 22.73 33.51
C GLY A 465 -15.49 22.50 32.11
N ALA A 466 -15.56 23.55 31.32
CA ALA A 466 -15.94 23.48 29.91
C ALA A 466 -14.92 24.23 29.05
N VAL A 467 -14.59 23.70 27.87
CA VAL A 467 -13.75 24.40 26.93
C VAL A 467 -14.58 25.44 26.16
N ARG A 468 -14.11 26.68 26.13
CA ARG A 468 -14.76 27.74 25.36
C ARG A 468 -14.08 27.95 24.01
N PHE A 469 -14.87 27.91 22.96
CA PHE A 469 -14.43 28.18 21.61
C PHE A 469 -14.89 29.59 21.19
N ASN A 470 -13.98 30.34 20.57
CA ASN A 470 -14.26 31.74 20.17
C ASN A 470 -14.99 31.83 18.81
N GLY A 471 -15.19 30.71 18.13
CA GLY A 471 -15.90 30.61 16.86
C GLY A 471 -15.11 31.05 15.62
N SER A 472 -13.82 31.37 15.76
CA SER A 472 -12.98 31.81 14.65
C SER A 472 -11.73 30.94 14.45
N ASN A 473 -10.94 30.74 15.49
CA ASN A 473 -9.64 30.08 15.40
C ASN A 473 -9.32 29.12 16.57
N THR A 474 -10.32 28.80 17.39
CA THR A 474 -10.15 27.82 18.47
C THR A 474 -10.70 26.47 18.04
N ALA A 475 -9.86 25.45 18.06
CA ALA A 475 -10.23 24.05 17.86
C ALA A 475 -9.51 23.17 18.88
N LEU A 476 -10.16 22.10 19.29
CA LEU A 476 -9.54 21.04 20.07
C LEU A 476 -9.23 19.88 19.12
N PHE A 477 -7.96 19.55 19.00
CA PHE A 477 -7.50 18.44 18.18
C PHE A 477 -7.02 17.29 19.07
N VAL A 478 -7.57 16.09 18.85
CA VAL A 478 -7.18 14.88 19.57
C VAL A 478 -6.51 13.92 18.59
N PRO A 479 -5.16 13.91 18.55
CA PRO A 479 -4.44 13.02 17.64
C PRO A 479 -4.46 11.60 18.20
N SER A 480 -5.19 10.71 17.56
CA SER A 480 -5.19 9.30 17.95
C SER A 480 -5.77 8.43 16.84
N ASN A 481 -5.06 7.36 16.50
CA ASN A 481 -5.55 6.31 15.60
C ASN A 481 -6.66 5.45 16.27
N ARG A 482 -6.85 5.55 17.59
CA ARG A 482 -7.92 4.85 18.33
C ARG A 482 -9.33 5.26 17.86
N PHE A 483 -9.46 6.44 17.25
CA PHE A 483 -10.73 6.92 16.70
C PHE A 483 -11.00 6.45 15.27
N THR A 484 -10.19 5.56 14.73
CA THR A 484 -10.50 4.84 13.49
C THR A 484 -11.34 3.62 13.85
N LEU A 485 -12.67 3.82 13.88
CA LEU A 485 -13.61 2.81 14.32
C LEU A 485 -13.98 1.88 13.16
N LYS A 486 -14.05 0.58 13.44
CA LYS A 486 -14.42 -0.46 12.47
C LYS A 486 -15.69 -1.21 12.87
N GLU A 487 -16.24 -0.87 14.02
CA GLU A 487 -17.39 -1.54 14.64
C GLU A 487 -18.43 -0.49 15.06
N GLU A 488 -19.55 -0.94 15.62
CA GLU A 488 -20.58 -0.08 16.18
C GLU A 488 -19.99 0.87 17.24
N PHE A 489 -20.40 2.12 17.19
CA PHE A 489 -19.91 3.12 18.12
C PHE A 489 -20.98 4.16 18.45
N THR A 490 -20.81 4.82 19.56
CA THR A 490 -21.59 6.00 19.94
C THR A 490 -20.66 7.20 20.04
N LEU A 491 -21.02 8.29 19.38
CA LEU A 491 -20.38 9.60 19.53
C LEU A 491 -21.28 10.52 20.32
N GLU A 492 -20.81 11.00 21.47
CA GLU A 492 -21.59 11.89 22.35
C GLU A 492 -20.83 13.19 22.62
N CYS A 493 -21.53 14.30 22.61
CA CYS A 493 -21.00 15.58 23.08
C CYS A 493 -22.07 16.40 23.86
N ARG A 494 -21.62 17.17 24.86
CA ARG A 494 -22.41 18.14 25.57
C ARG A 494 -21.86 19.53 25.31
N PHE A 495 -22.72 20.45 24.90
CA PHE A 495 -22.31 21.79 24.50
C PHE A 495 -23.38 22.84 24.82
N LYS A 496 -22.95 24.11 24.83
CA LYS A 496 -23.80 25.29 24.90
C LYS A 496 -23.31 26.28 23.83
N ALA A 497 -24.21 26.82 23.01
CA ALA A 497 -23.87 27.75 21.94
C ALA A 497 -24.62 29.08 22.10
N GLU A 498 -23.94 30.16 21.82
CA GLU A 498 -24.51 31.51 21.78
C GLU A 498 -25.32 31.78 20.51
N THR A 499 -24.97 31.13 19.41
CA THR A 499 -25.65 31.25 18.09
C THR A 499 -25.60 29.96 17.31
N PHE A 500 -26.57 29.78 16.42
CA PHE A 500 -26.61 28.70 15.42
C PHE A 500 -26.81 29.30 14.04
N ALA A 501 -25.75 29.48 13.28
CA ALA A 501 -25.80 29.96 11.90
C ALA A 501 -24.96 29.05 11.00
N GLY A 502 -25.56 28.60 9.89
CA GLY A 502 -24.90 27.73 8.94
C GLY A 502 -24.58 26.34 9.49
N ARG A 503 -23.65 25.66 8.84
CA ARG A 503 -23.18 24.32 9.28
C ARG A 503 -21.91 24.44 10.10
N THR A 504 -21.92 23.84 11.29
CA THR A 504 -20.79 23.83 12.23
C THR A 504 -20.55 22.42 12.74
N GLY A 505 -19.30 21.94 12.65
CA GLY A 505 -18.88 20.69 13.29
C GLY A 505 -18.68 20.87 14.79
N LEU A 506 -19.27 19.98 15.59
CA LEU A 506 -19.05 19.92 17.04
C LEU A 506 -17.92 18.94 17.38
N VAL A 507 -18.03 17.73 16.88
CA VAL A 507 -16.99 16.69 16.97
C VAL A 507 -16.89 16.07 15.59
N THR A 508 -15.72 16.16 14.96
CA THR A 508 -15.54 15.67 13.59
C THR A 508 -14.23 14.90 13.47
N LYS A 509 -14.26 13.82 12.73
CA LYS A 509 -13.10 13.11 12.27
C LYS A 509 -13.05 13.24 10.76
N THR A 510 -11.98 13.81 10.25
CA THR A 510 -11.57 14.07 8.86
C THR A 510 -12.57 13.80 7.73
N GLU A 511 -12.57 14.65 6.74
CA GLU A 511 -13.37 14.48 5.52
C GLU A 511 -12.97 13.22 4.74
N ASN A 512 -13.93 12.66 4.01
CA ASN A 512 -13.83 11.50 3.12
C ASN A 512 -13.66 10.12 3.75
N SER A 513 -13.54 9.98 5.06
CA SER A 513 -13.41 8.64 5.69
C SER A 513 -13.80 8.61 7.15
N GLY A 514 -14.66 9.51 7.59
CA GLY A 514 -14.89 9.65 9.01
C GLY A 514 -16.34 9.79 9.40
N TYR A 515 -16.53 10.37 10.55
CA TYR A 515 -17.84 10.57 11.16
C TYR A 515 -17.85 11.90 11.93
N GLY A 516 -19.02 12.40 12.25
CA GLY A 516 -19.12 13.61 13.06
C GLY A 516 -20.54 13.99 13.47
N ILE A 517 -20.59 14.80 14.53
CA ILE A 517 -21.79 15.52 14.93
C ILE A 517 -21.65 16.97 14.48
N PHE A 518 -22.64 17.43 13.76
CA PHE A 518 -22.75 18.79 13.24
C PHE A 518 -24.03 19.45 13.72
N ILE A 519 -24.06 20.76 13.61
CA ILE A 519 -25.30 21.55 13.67
C ILE A 519 -25.44 22.26 12.34
N SER A 520 -26.60 22.16 11.72
CA SER A 520 -26.94 22.90 10.50
C SER A 520 -28.18 23.76 10.78
N ASP A 521 -27.99 25.07 10.85
CA ASP A 521 -29.04 26.05 11.14
C ASP A 521 -29.90 25.66 12.36
N GLY A 522 -29.23 25.29 13.45
CA GLY A 522 -29.85 24.90 14.72
C GLY A 522 -30.39 23.46 14.77
N ARG A 523 -30.17 22.64 13.72
CA ARG A 523 -30.58 21.23 13.70
C ARG A 523 -29.37 20.32 13.89
N PRO A 524 -29.45 19.35 14.80
CA PRO A 524 -28.43 18.32 14.92
C PRO A 524 -28.35 17.45 13.67
N VAL A 525 -27.13 17.13 13.26
CA VAL A 525 -26.84 16.21 12.15
C VAL A 525 -25.74 15.26 12.59
N PHE A 526 -25.98 13.96 12.51
CA PHE A 526 -24.96 12.95 12.63
C PHE A 526 -24.63 12.39 11.25
N SER A 527 -23.37 12.33 10.91
CA SER A 527 -22.91 11.84 9.61
C SER A 527 -21.82 10.81 9.77
N VAL A 528 -21.89 9.74 8.97
CA VAL A 528 -20.87 8.69 8.89
C VAL A 528 -20.55 8.47 7.42
N ASN A 529 -19.28 8.34 7.08
CA ASN A 529 -18.84 7.92 5.75
C ASN A 529 -18.78 6.38 5.70
N LEU A 530 -19.54 5.79 4.82
CA LEU A 530 -19.54 4.37 4.52
C LEU A 530 -19.23 4.20 3.04
N ASP A 531 -18.16 3.49 2.74
CA ASP A 531 -17.73 3.16 1.38
C ASP A 531 -17.60 4.38 0.43
N GLY A 532 -17.14 5.51 0.98
CA GLY A 532 -16.93 6.74 0.22
C GLY A 532 -18.15 7.67 0.16
N GLU A 533 -19.30 7.26 0.69
CA GLU A 533 -20.51 8.07 0.73
C GLU A 533 -20.87 8.47 2.17
N TYR A 534 -21.35 9.72 2.35
CA TYR A 534 -21.84 10.19 3.64
C TYR A 534 -23.33 9.87 3.81
N LEU A 535 -23.62 9.05 4.79
CA LEU A 535 -24.97 8.87 5.31
C LEU A 535 -25.19 9.85 6.47
N SER A 536 -26.27 10.61 6.42
CA SER A 536 -26.57 11.61 7.44
C SER A 536 -27.98 11.45 8.02
N ALA A 537 -28.05 11.43 9.33
CA ALA A 537 -29.30 11.55 10.08
C ALA A 537 -29.45 12.98 10.58
N THR A 538 -30.54 13.65 10.20
CA THR A 538 -30.86 15.01 10.62
C THR A 538 -32.11 15.01 11.50
N ALA A 539 -32.06 15.68 12.64
CA ALA A 539 -33.23 15.81 13.50
C ALA A 539 -34.36 16.59 12.80
N SER A 540 -35.52 15.97 12.69
CA SER A 540 -36.65 16.49 11.93
C SER A 540 -37.43 17.63 12.63
N SER A 541 -37.41 17.69 13.97
CA SER A 541 -38.35 18.49 14.73
C SER A 541 -37.79 19.39 15.84
N SER A 542 -36.49 19.31 16.14
CA SER A 542 -35.91 20.01 17.31
C SER A 542 -34.88 21.04 16.88
N LEU A 543 -35.25 22.30 16.86
CA LEU A 543 -34.27 23.38 16.84
C LEU A 543 -33.64 23.50 18.24
N LEU A 544 -32.32 23.50 18.28
CA LEU A 544 -31.54 23.74 19.49
C LEU A 544 -31.72 25.20 19.92
N LYS A 545 -31.78 25.42 21.21
CA LYS A 545 -31.92 26.77 21.78
C LYS A 545 -30.54 27.34 22.14
N THR A 546 -30.34 28.60 21.83
CA THR A 546 -29.12 29.33 22.23
C THR A 546 -29.05 29.44 23.75
N ASP A 547 -27.84 29.57 24.28
CA ASP A 547 -27.55 29.75 25.71
C ASP A 547 -28.04 28.64 26.64
N GLN A 548 -28.39 27.47 26.09
CA GLN A 548 -28.77 26.28 26.87
C GLN A 548 -27.77 25.14 26.62
N TRP A 549 -27.63 24.30 27.64
CA TRP A 549 -26.85 23.08 27.53
C TRP A 549 -27.65 22.00 26.77
N HIS A 550 -27.02 21.43 25.76
CA HIS A 550 -27.55 20.34 24.98
C HIS A 550 -26.59 19.15 25.05
N THR A 551 -27.13 17.94 25.03
CA THR A 551 -26.38 16.71 24.83
C THR A 551 -26.86 16.08 23.52
N LEU A 552 -25.93 15.74 22.66
CA LEU A 552 -26.20 15.06 21.40
C LEU A 552 -25.43 13.74 21.36
N ALA A 553 -26.09 12.69 20.91
CA ALA A 553 -25.48 11.40 20.68
C ALA A 553 -25.82 10.93 19.24
N GLY A 554 -24.81 10.41 18.55
CA GLY A 554 -24.94 9.72 17.29
C GLY A 554 -24.51 8.27 17.50
N ILE A 555 -25.38 7.33 17.13
CA ILE A 555 -25.18 5.87 17.32
C ILE A 555 -25.13 5.20 15.96
#